data_bcc86807c1fc04c1532c2c38c2aabd50
#
_entry.id   bcc86807c1fc04c1532c2c38c2aabd50
#
_cell.length_a   1.000
_cell.length_b   1.000
_cell.length_c   1.000
_cell.angle_alpha   90.00
_cell.angle_beta   90.00
_cell.angle_gamma   90.00
#
_symmetry.space_group_name_H-M   'P 1'
#
loop_
_entity.id
_entity.type
_entity.pdbx_description
1 polymer ?
#
loop_
_entity_poly.entity_id
_entity_poly.type
_entity_poly.pdbx_seq_one_letter_code
_entity_poly.pdbx_strand_id
1 'polypeptide(L)'
;MTLFGVRWTAAATALYIIAACADVADEAVDAAATTAGPSARLIQLWSAGTPAFGVFVPNERPRGEVAPDGSRLPPLYTAQGGASLAENPLLDYLFLNLEGSYDAEAVAAIVEGLNQSGSDDAPSLLVRISPIERDGAEAARGRVIEALRLGADGVVIPHVRSPEEARLAVSFFADAGADVWSPDNPNGEILAMIMIEDAGALAAVSEIADTPGYSVLACGIGSLSRDLGSREAGEAGTQEVLAHSERVGLPNMITANAQDVEQRLEEGFLGLLMSGLGADEAIRIGRFAVGR
;
A
#
# COMPACT_ATOMS: atom_id res chain seq x y z
N MET A 1 3.93 89.71 -49.67
CA MET A 1 5.24 89.08 -49.82
C MET A 1 4.97 87.57 -49.81
N THR A 2 4.75 87.06 -50.93
CA THR A 2 5.44 86.03 -51.73
C THR A 2 6.19 85.00 -50.98
N LEU A 3 5.79 83.73 -51.12
CA LEU A 3 6.60 82.69 -51.69
C LEU A 3 5.96 81.29 -51.55
N PHE A 4 5.67 80.81 -52.70
CA PHE A 4 6.05 79.59 -53.38
C PHE A 4 5.84 78.26 -52.65
N GLY A 5 4.98 77.47 -53.19
CA GLY A 5 4.69 76.11 -53.07
C GLY A 5 5.72 75.16 -53.73
N VAL A 6 5.80 74.01 -53.30
CA VAL A 6 6.24 72.80 -54.00
C VAL A 6 5.35 71.66 -53.67
N ARG A 7 4.66 71.19 -54.69
CA ARG A 7 3.89 69.95 -54.66
C ARG A 7 4.86 68.80 -54.93
N TRP A 8 4.86 67.83 -54.07
CA TRP A 8 5.46 66.52 -54.37
C TRP A 8 4.33 65.45 -54.33
N THR A 9 4.16 64.83 -55.48
CA THR A 9 3.32 63.66 -55.68
C THR A 9 4.10 62.45 -55.20
N ALA A 10 3.57 61.79 -54.19
CA ALA A 10 4.10 60.47 -53.77
C ALA A 10 3.18 59.36 -54.33
N ALA A 11 3.79 58.53 -55.16
CA ALA A 11 3.17 57.32 -55.69
C ALA A 11 2.97 56.30 -54.61
N ALA A 12 1.73 55.87 -54.48
CA ALA A 12 1.40 54.76 -53.58
C ALA A 12 1.74 53.43 -54.23
N THR A 13 2.76 52.76 -53.73
CA THR A 13 3.05 51.37 -54.06
C THR A 13 2.30 50.47 -53.09
N ALA A 14 1.23 49.84 -53.56
CA ALA A 14 0.51 48.85 -52.77
C ALA A 14 1.35 47.59 -52.67
N LEU A 15 1.82 47.27 -51.43
CA LEU A 15 2.47 46.01 -51.10
C LEU A 15 1.38 45.03 -50.65
N TYR A 16 1.06 44.05 -51.48
CA TYR A 16 0.22 42.93 -51.11
C TYR A 16 1.05 42.00 -50.18
N ILE A 17 0.73 42.02 -48.89
CA ILE A 17 1.19 41.01 -47.96
C ILE A 17 0.20 39.86 -48.02
N ILE A 18 0.64 38.74 -48.63
CA ILE A 18 -0.06 37.46 -48.55
C ILE A 18 0.17 36.94 -47.14
N ALA A 19 -0.82 37.02 -46.27
CA ALA A 19 -0.83 36.33 -45.00
C ALA A 19 -1.03 34.83 -45.30
N ALA A 20 0.04 34.06 -45.24
CA ALA A 20 -0.04 32.62 -45.13
C ALA A 20 -0.57 32.31 -43.72
N CYS A 21 -1.84 31.87 -43.62
CA CYS A 21 -2.35 31.17 -42.45
C CYS A 21 -1.58 29.83 -42.34
N ALA A 22 -0.59 29.79 -41.49
CA ALA A 22 -0.10 28.54 -41.00
C ALA A 22 -1.16 27.99 -40.03
N ASP A 23 -1.86 26.91 -40.40
CA ASP A 23 -2.60 26.06 -39.51
C ASP A 23 -1.59 25.54 -38.47
N VAL A 24 -1.62 26.13 -37.28
CA VAL A 24 -1.05 25.51 -36.08
C VAL A 24 -2.02 24.39 -35.74
N ALA A 25 -1.70 23.19 -36.22
CA ALA A 25 -2.28 21.98 -35.69
C ALA A 25 -2.02 22.01 -34.19
N ASP A 26 -3.08 22.15 -33.42
CA ASP A 26 -3.13 21.92 -31.99
C ASP A 26 -2.78 20.42 -31.79
N GLU A 27 -1.49 20.12 -31.65
CA GLU A 27 -1.04 18.84 -31.11
C GLU A 27 -1.58 18.82 -29.69
N ALA A 28 -2.80 18.25 -29.57
CA ALA A 28 -3.27 17.71 -28.30
C ALA A 28 -2.16 16.78 -27.83
N VAL A 29 -1.37 17.24 -26.87
CA VAL A 29 -0.48 16.38 -26.07
C VAL A 29 -1.43 15.38 -25.43
N ASP A 30 -1.48 14.21 -26.07
CA ASP A 30 -2.11 13.02 -25.50
C ASP A 30 -1.41 12.85 -24.14
N ALA A 31 -2.07 13.30 -23.09
CA ALA A 31 -1.65 13.01 -21.74
C ALA A 31 -1.69 11.49 -21.68
N ALA A 32 -0.52 10.88 -21.87
CA ALA A 32 -0.34 9.47 -21.65
C ALA A 32 -1.02 9.17 -20.31
N ALA A 33 -2.12 8.42 -20.36
CA ALA A 33 -2.75 7.88 -19.18
C ALA A 33 -1.63 7.07 -18.51
N THR A 34 -1.04 7.65 -17.49
CA THR A 34 -0.10 6.95 -16.62
C THR A 34 -0.93 5.82 -16.05
N THR A 35 -0.68 4.59 -16.49
CA THR A 35 -1.30 3.40 -15.89
C THR A 35 -0.91 3.46 -14.42
N ALA A 36 -1.89 3.77 -13.57
CA ALA A 36 -1.68 3.84 -12.13
C ALA A 36 -1.16 2.47 -11.67
N GLY A 37 -0.02 2.45 -10.96
CA GLY A 37 0.53 1.20 -10.44
C GLY A 37 -0.42 0.49 -9.47
N PRO A 38 -0.15 -0.76 -9.08
CA PRO A 38 -1.03 -1.53 -8.19
C PRO A 38 -1.33 -0.83 -6.86
N SER A 39 -0.37 -0.15 -6.25
CA SER A 39 -0.57 0.67 -5.04
C SER A 39 -1.63 1.75 -5.24
N ALA A 40 -1.68 2.38 -6.40
CA ALA A 40 -2.64 3.45 -6.68
C ALA A 40 -4.09 2.99 -6.55
N ARG A 41 -4.42 1.74 -6.95
CA ARG A 41 -5.77 1.18 -6.80
C ARG A 41 -6.13 0.98 -5.32
N LEU A 42 -5.23 0.41 -4.52
CA LEU A 42 -5.45 0.22 -3.08
C LEU A 42 -5.61 1.56 -2.36
N ILE A 43 -4.75 2.53 -2.69
CA ILE A 43 -4.82 3.90 -2.19
C ILE A 43 -6.16 4.56 -2.57
N GLN A 44 -6.63 4.40 -3.82
CA GLN A 44 -7.92 4.94 -4.25
C GLN A 44 -9.09 4.35 -3.45
N LEU A 45 -9.10 3.04 -3.18
CA LEU A 45 -10.13 2.40 -2.36
C LEU A 45 -10.14 3.02 -0.96
N TRP A 46 -9.01 3.08 -0.29
CA TRP A 46 -8.91 3.60 1.07
C TRP A 46 -9.18 5.11 1.14
N SER A 47 -8.71 5.89 0.17
CA SER A 47 -9.02 7.33 0.08
C SER A 47 -10.52 7.61 -0.10
N ALA A 48 -11.24 6.68 -0.75
CA ALA A 48 -12.68 6.74 -0.91
C ALA A 48 -13.46 6.16 0.28
N GLY A 49 -12.78 5.70 1.34
CA GLY A 49 -13.41 4.98 2.46
C GLY A 49 -14.00 3.62 2.05
N THR A 50 -13.48 3.03 0.97
CA THR A 50 -13.96 1.75 0.44
C THR A 50 -13.10 0.61 0.98
N PRO A 51 -13.71 -0.42 1.60
CA PRO A 51 -12.96 -1.58 2.07
C PRO A 51 -12.22 -2.32 0.96
N ALA A 52 -10.99 -2.73 1.27
CA ALA A 52 -10.13 -3.54 0.42
C ALA A 52 -9.92 -4.93 1.05
N PHE A 53 -9.81 -5.94 0.20
CA PHE A 53 -9.74 -7.34 0.59
C PHE A 53 -8.43 -7.96 0.11
N GLY A 54 -7.69 -8.55 1.03
CA GLY A 54 -6.42 -9.20 0.72
C GLY A 54 -6.28 -10.58 1.36
N VAL A 55 -5.22 -11.25 0.97
CA VAL A 55 -4.86 -12.56 1.53
C VAL A 55 -3.40 -12.60 1.95
N PHE A 56 -3.11 -13.39 2.98
CA PHE A 56 -1.74 -13.82 3.20
C PHE A 56 -1.28 -14.63 1.99
N VAL A 57 -0.11 -14.27 1.44
CA VAL A 57 0.51 -15.08 0.38
C VAL A 57 0.73 -16.50 0.94
N PRO A 58 0.16 -17.53 0.32
CA PRO A 58 0.25 -18.88 0.83
C PRO A 58 1.66 -19.45 0.68
N ASN A 59 2.12 -20.16 1.70
CA ASN A 59 3.32 -20.97 1.59
C ASN A 59 3.05 -22.18 0.66
N GLU A 60 3.77 -22.24 -0.45
CA GLU A 60 3.63 -23.29 -1.48
C GLU A 60 4.32 -24.62 -1.10
N ARG A 61 5.10 -24.63 -0.01
CA ARG A 61 5.76 -25.85 0.43
C ARG A 61 4.74 -26.90 0.85
N PRO A 62 4.89 -28.17 0.41
CA PRO A 62 4.03 -29.26 0.82
C PRO A 62 3.97 -29.40 2.35
N ARG A 63 2.80 -29.66 2.89
CA ARG A 63 2.62 -29.89 4.34
C ARG A 63 3.45 -31.09 4.80
N GLY A 64 4.24 -30.88 5.86
CA GLY A 64 5.06 -31.95 6.44
C GLY A 64 6.40 -32.16 5.75
N GLU A 65 6.73 -31.39 4.72
CA GLU A 65 8.07 -31.39 4.15
C GLU A 65 9.07 -30.85 5.17
N VAL A 66 10.15 -31.61 5.39
CA VAL A 66 11.24 -31.28 6.29
C VAL A 66 12.59 -31.46 5.62
N ALA A 67 13.60 -30.80 6.13
CA ALA A 67 14.98 -30.99 5.70
C ALA A 67 15.48 -32.42 6.06
N PRO A 68 16.57 -32.91 5.45
CA PRO A 68 17.12 -34.23 5.72
C PRO A 68 17.46 -34.50 7.19
N ASP A 69 17.72 -33.44 7.96
CA ASP A 69 17.99 -33.50 9.40
C ASP A 69 16.71 -33.46 10.27
N GLY A 70 15.53 -33.44 9.63
CA GLY A 70 14.22 -33.33 10.30
C GLY A 70 13.82 -31.92 10.71
N SER A 71 14.62 -30.90 10.43
CA SER A 71 14.28 -29.51 10.72
C SER A 71 13.19 -28.99 9.79
N ARG A 72 12.43 -27.97 10.25
CA ARG A 72 11.43 -27.31 9.43
C ARG A 72 12.10 -26.50 8.33
N LEU A 73 11.70 -26.73 7.09
CA LEU A 73 12.11 -25.90 5.97
C LEU A 73 11.44 -24.51 6.01
N PRO A 74 12.12 -23.46 5.51
CA PRO A 74 11.51 -22.14 5.39
C PRO A 74 10.31 -22.19 4.43
N PRO A 75 9.39 -21.24 4.50
CA PRO A 75 8.32 -21.10 3.50
C PRO A 75 8.89 -21.01 2.09
N LEU A 76 8.12 -21.47 1.11
CA LEU A 76 8.44 -21.37 -0.31
C LEU A 76 7.43 -20.43 -0.97
N TYR A 77 7.93 -19.46 -1.72
CA TYR A 77 7.16 -18.54 -2.53
C TYR A 77 7.76 -18.51 -3.93
N THR A 78 6.93 -18.62 -4.97
CA THR A 78 7.39 -18.69 -6.35
C THR A 78 6.74 -17.64 -7.23
N ALA A 79 7.37 -17.31 -8.36
CA ALA A 79 6.78 -16.44 -9.37
C ALA A 79 5.46 -17.01 -9.92
N GLN A 80 5.36 -18.35 -10.05
CA GLN A 80 4.12 -19.00 -10.47
C GLN A 80 3.00 -18.81 -9.44
N GLY A 81 3.30 -18.88 -8.14
CA GLY A 81 2.36 -18.58 -7.07
C GLY A 81 1.90 -17.12 -7.11
N GLY A 82 2.84 -16.19 -7.32
CA GLY A 82 2.54 -14.77 -7.50
C GLY A 82 1.63 -14.51 -8.71
N ALA A 83 1.94 -15.10 -9.86
CA ALA A 83 1.12 -14.98 -11.06
C ALA A 83 -0.31 -15.54 -10.87
N SER A 84 -0.43 -16.69 -10.20
CA SER A 84 -1.75 -17.26 -9.89
C SER A 84 -2.59 -16.38 -8.96
N LEU A 85 -1.96 -15.67 -8.03
CA LEU A 85 -2.65 -14.70 -7.18
C LEU A 85 -3.05 -13.44 -7.94
N ALA A 86 -2.23 -13.00 -8.88
CA ALA A 86 -2.54 -11.84 -9.73
C ALA A 86 -3.76 -12.06 -10.64
N GLU A 87 -4.04 -13.30 -11.03
CA GLU A 87 -5.20 -13.68 -11.83
C GLU A 87 -6.52 -13.72 -11.02
N ASN A 88 -6.45 -13.65 -9.69
CA ASN A 88 -7.64 -13.69 -8.83
C ASN A 88 -8.30 -12.30 -8.70
N PRO A 89 -9.46 -12.05 -9.37
CA PRO A 89 -10.09 -10.73 -9.39
C PRO A 89 -10.70 -10.30 -8.05
N LEU A 90 -10.71 -11.20 -7.07
CA LEU A 90 -11.21 -10.91 -5.73
C LEU A 90 -10.22 -10.10 -4.90
N LEU A 91 -8.93 -10.14 -5.25
CA LEU A 91 -7.85 -9.60 -4.42
C LEU A 91 -7.57 -8.14 -4.76
N ASP A 92 -7.55 -7.29 -3.74
CA ASP A 92 -7.10 -5.91 -3.85
C ASP A 92 -5.63 -5.79 -3.39
N TYR A 93 -5.18 -6.66 -2.47
CA TYR A 93 -3.79 -6.72 -2.03
C TYR A 93 -3.34 -8.11 -1.57
N LEU A 94 -2.04 -8.32 -1.57
CA LEU A 94 -1.33 -9.48 -1.05
C LEU A 94 -0.54 -9.08 0.18
N PHE A 95 -0.50 -9.94 1.18
CA PHE A 95 0.26 -9.75 2.40
C PHE A 95 1.32 -10.85 2.53
N LEU A 96 2.56 -10.53 2.14
CA LEU A 96 3.70 -11.45 2.24
C LEU A 96 4.30 -11.36 3.64
N ASN A 97 4.04 -12.37 4.46
CA ASN A 97 4.48 -12.37 5.85
C ASN A 97 5.87 -12.98 6.01
N LEU A 98 6.89 -12.14 6.09
CA LEU A 98 8.30 -12.51 6.32
C LEU A 98 8.77 -12.13 7.73
N GLU A 99 7.85 -11.97 8.69
CA GLU A 99 8.17 -11.63 10.07
C GLU A 99 9.12 -12.62 10.71
N GLY A 100 8.92 -13.92 10.52
CA GLY A 100 9.74 -14.98 11.11
C GLY A 100 11.17 -15.03 10.58
N SER A 101 11.34 -14.78 9.29
CA SER A 101 12.62 -14.73 8.58
C SER A 101 12.43 -13.95 7.30
N TYR A 102 13.09 -12.80 7.20
CA TYR A 102 13.05 -12.01 5.97
C TYR A 102 13.78 -12.74 4.85
N ASP A 103 13.17 -12.76 3.68
CA ASP A 103 13.64 -13.43 2.48
C ASP A 103 13.42 -12.54 1.25
N ALA A 104 14.49 -11.92 0.76
CA ALA A 104 14.46 -11.05 -0.40
C ALA A 104 14.12 -11.80 -1.70
N GLU A 105 14.49 -13.08 -1.81
CA GLU A 105 14.17 -13.91 -2.97
C GLU A 105 12.65 -14.18 -3.04
N ALA A 106 12.00 -14.36 -1.89
CA ALA A 106 10.55 -14.47 -1.81
C ALA A 106 9.85 -13.19 -2.28
N VAL A 107 10.34 -12.01 -1.88
CA VAL A 107 9.80 -10.72 -2.37
C VAL A 107 9.94 -10.62 -3.88
N ALA A 108 11.16 -10.85 -4.39
CA ALA A 108 11.45 -10.79 -5.83
C ALA A 108 10.59 -11.78 -6.63
N ALA A 109 10.41 -13.01 -6.14
CA ALA A 109 9.60 -14.03 -6.81
C ALA A 109 8.12 -13.62 -6.92
N ILE A 110 7.52 -13.11 -5.85
CA ILE A 110 6.12 -12.66 -5.90
C ILE A 110 5.97 -11.45 -6.82
N VAL A 111 6.86 -10.45 -6.75
CA VAL A 111 6.85 -9.29 -7.67
C VAL A 111 6.99 -9.74 -9.13
N GLU A 112 7.91 -10.67 -9.41
CA GLU A 112 8.06 -11.25 -10.76
C GLU A 112 6.75 -11.87 -11.24
N GLY A 113 6.08 -12.66 -10.39
CA GLY A 113 4.80 -13.27 -10.72
C GLY A 113 3.70 -12.25 -11.00
N LEU A 114 3.58 -11.21 -10.17
CA LEU A 114 2.63 -10.13 -10.38
C LEU A 114 2.87 -9.43 -11.73
N ASN A 115 4.13 -9.13 -12.06
CA ASN A 115 4.48 -8.51 -13.34
C ASN A 115 4.23 -9.42 -14.57
N GLN A 116 4.43 -10.73 -14.41
CA GLN A 116 4.19 -11.69 -15.49
C GLN A 116 2.71 -11.82 -15.85
N SER A 117 1.80 -11.53 -14.93
CA SER A 117 0.36 -11.57 -15.21
C SER A 117 -0.07 -10.57 -16.27
N GLY A 118 0.68 -9.45 -16.42
CA GLY A 118 0.34 -8.35 -17.32
C GLY A 118 -1.01 -7.70 -17.03
N SER A 119 -1.56 -7.92 -15.84
CA SER A 119 -2.84 -7.36 -15.42
C SER A 119 -2.67 -5.95 -14.86
N ASP A 120 -3.37 -5.00 -15.44
CA ASP A 120 -3.46 -3.64 -14.90
C ASP A 120 -4.19 -3.60 -13.53
N ASP A 121 -4.91 -4.68 -13.19
CA ASP A 121 -5.65 -4.87 -11.95
C ASP A 121 -4.93 -5.80 -10.95
N ALA A 122 -3.62 -6.02 -11.11
CA ALA A 122 -2.86 -6.85 -10.18
C ALA A 122 -2.97 -6.31 -8.74
N PRO A 123 -3.08 -7.19 -7.73
CA PRO A 123 -3.17 -6.77 -6.34
C PRO A 123 -1.87 -6.12 -5.86
N SER A 124 -1.96 -5.12 -4.97
CA SER A 124 -0.79 -4.50 -4.33
C SER A 124 -0.06 -5.49 -3.43
N LEU A 125 1.27 -5.46 -3.41
CA LEU A 125 2.09 -6.30 -2.53
C LEU A 125 2.53 -5.53 -1.27
N LEU A 126 2.06 -5.98 -0.10
CA LEU A 126 2.51 -5.52 1.21
C LEU A 126 3.44 -6.57 1.83
N VAL A 127 4.67 -6.17 2.19
CA VAL A 127 5.68 -7.07 2.74
C VAL A 127 5.85 -6.80 4.24
N ARG A 128 5.50 -7.76 5.09
CA ARG A 128 5.74 -7.68 6.54
C ARG A 128 7.14 -8.16 6.86
N ILE A 129 7.95 -7.27 7.42
CA ILE A 129 9.33 -7.55 7.83
C ILE A 129 9.39 -8.01 9.29
N SER A 130 10.57 -8.37 9.76
CA SER A 130 10.80 -8.70 11.18
C SER A 130 10.68 -7.47 12.07
N PRO A 131 10.27 -7.64 13.35
CA PRO A 131 10.21 -6.56 14.31
C PRO A 131 11.56 -5.83 14.49
N ILE A 132 11.51 -4.52 14.69
CA ILE A 132 12.70 -3.69 14.96
C ILE A 132 13.44 -4.20 16.19
N GLU A 133 12.71 -4.53 17.25
CA GLU A 133 13.29 -5.04 18.50
C GLU A 133 14.11 -6.31 18.31
N ARG A 134 13.65 -7.22 17.44
CA ARG A 134 14.31 -8.51 17.26
C ARG A 134 15.64 -8.43 16.55
N ASP A 135 15.70 -7.65 15.47
CA ASP A 135 16.83 -7.67 14.54
C ASP A 135 17.60 -6.33 14.51
N GLY A 136 17.08 -5.30 15.19
CA GLY A 136 17.66 -3.96 15.29
C GLY A 136 17.24 -3.02 14.14
N ALA A 137 17.42 -1.73 14.40
CA ALA A 137 16.99 -0.65 13.50
C ALA A 137 17.67 -0.70 12.12
N GLU A 138 18.98 -1.00 12.08
CA GLU A 138 19.74 -1.07 10.83
C GLU A 138 19.26 -2.20 9.91
N ALA A 139 18.95 -3.37 10.48
CA ALA A 139 18.40 -4.49 9.73
C ALA A 139 17.01 -4.18 9.22
N ALA A 140 16.13 -3.59 10.04
CA ALA A 140 14.79 -3.20 9.65
C ALA A 140 14.82 -2.15 8.53
N ARG A 141 15.67 -1.11 8.65
CA ARG A 141 15.90 -0.11 7.60
C ARG A 141 16.33 -0.76 6.28
N GLY A 142 17.34 -1.64 6.34
CA GLY A 142 17.84 -2.34 5.15
C GLY A 142 16.75 -3.13 4.44
N ARG A 143 15.86 -3.80 5.19
CA ARG A 143 14.74 -4.58 4.64
C ARG A 143 13.67 -3.70 4.01
N VAL A 144 13.35 -2.54 4.62
CA VAL A 144 12.43 -1.56 4.01
C VAL A 144 12.96 -1.11 2.66
N ILE A 145 14.21 -0.65 2.61
CA ILE A 145 14.87 -0.21 1.38
C ILE A 145 14.90 -1.33 0.33
N GLU A 146 15.26 -2.55 0.73
CA GLU A 146 15.37 -3.68 -0.17
C GLU A 146 14.01 -4.12 -0.71
N ALA A 147 12.98 -4.26 0.14
CA ALA A 147 11.63 -4.67 -0.27
C ALA A 147 11.04 -3.68 -1.29
N LEU A 148 11.15 -2.37 -1.04
CA LEU A 148 10.68 -1.33 -1.96
C LEU A 148 11.47 -1.35 -3.27
N ARG A 149 12.79 -1.50 -3.22
CA ARG A 149 13.62 -1.61 -4.43
C ARG A 149 13.29 -2.84 -5.27
N LEU A 150 12.86 -3.92 -4.65
CA LEU A 150 12.42 -5.14 -5.33
C LEU A 150 11.02 -5.01 -5.96
N GLY A 151 10.28 -3.93 -5.65
CA GLY A 151 8.98 -3.63 -6.24
C GLY A 151 7.78 -3.92 -5.34
N ALA A 152 7.98 -4.03 -4.02
CA ALA A 152 6.85 -4.04 -3.09
C ALA A 152 6.13 -2.69 -3.10
N ASP A 153 4.81 -2.70 -3.09
CA ASP A 153 3.96 -1.50 -3.03
C ASP A 153 3.90 -0.89 -1.62
N GLY A 154 4.29 -1.66 -0.63
CA GLY A 154 4.38 -1.20 0.74
C GLY A 154 5.10 -2.17 1.67
N VAL A 155 5.50 -1.64 2.83
CA VAL A 155 6.14 -2.43 3.88
C VAL A 155 5.38 -2.28 5.19
N VAL A 156 5.24 -3.41 5.88
CA VAL A 156 4.55 -3.52 7.16
C VAL A 156 5.59 -3.72 8.26
N ILE A 157 5.60 -2.81 9.22
CA ILE A 157 6.48 -2.86 10.40
C ILE A 157 5.67 -3.35 11.59
N PRO A 158 5.89 -4.60 12.02
CA PRO A 158 5.14 -5.20 13.11
C PRO A 158 5.67 -4.73 14.48
N HIS A 159 4.86 -4.92 15.53
CA HIS A 159 5.23 -4.73 16.92
C HIS A 159 5.85 -3.37 17.24
N VAL A 160 5.31 -2.30 16.65
CA VAL A 160 5.73 -0.93 17.00
C VAL A 160 5.16 -0.58 18.39
N ARG A 161 6.05 -0.30 19.36
CA ARG A 161 5.72 -0.27 20.78
C ARG A 161 5.63 1.13 21.40
N SER A 162 6.15 2.12 20.70
CA SER A 162 6.16 3.49 21.22
C SER A 162 6.11 4.52 20.10
N PRO A 163 5.78 5.77 20.42
CA PRO A 163 5.84 6.88 19.45
C PRO A 163 7.26 7.09 18.89
N GLU A 164 8.31 6.81 19.67
CA GLU A 164 9.71 6.88 19.24
C GLU A 164 9.99 5.82 18.19
N GLU A 165 9.53 4.59 18.41
CA GLU A 165 9.67 3.49 17.46
C GLU A 165 8.83 3.73 16.20
N ALA A 166 7.65 4.34 16.32
CA ALA A 166 6.84 4.76 15.17
C ALA A 166 7.58 5.79 14.30
N ARG A 167 8.16 6.83 14.92
CA ARG A 167 8.99 7.81 14.20
C ARG A 167 10.22 7.19 13.55
N LEU A 168 10.86 6.24 14.24
CA LEU A 168 11.99 5.48 13.70
C LEU A 168 11.54 4.65 12.48
N ALA A 169 10.41 3.95 12.57
CA ALA A 169 9.83 3.17 11.47
C ALA A 169 9.56 4.06 10.24
N VAL A 170 8.93 5.22 10.43
CA VAL A 170 8.68 6.19 9.35
C VAL A 170 9.98 6.68 8.71
N SER A 171 11.05 6.90 9.51
CA SER A 171 12.33 7.35 8.97
C SER A 171 12.95 6.37 7.98
N PHE A 172 12.68 5.07 8.07
CA PHE A 172 13.19 4.06 7.13
C PHE A 172 12.65 4.24 5.71
N PHE A 173 11.40 4.70 5.59
CA PHE A 173 10.80 5.03 4.29
C PHE A 173 11.42 6.30 3.71
N ALA A 174 11.68 7.31 4.53
CA ALA A 174 12.39 8.52 4.10
C ALA A 174 13.81 8.19 3.62
N ASP A 175 14.54 7.31 4.33
CA ASP A 175 15.86 6.83 3.95
C ASP A 175 15.84 6.02 2.63
N ALA A 176 14.73 5.37 2.33
CA ALA A 176 14.49 4.70 1.04
C ALA A 176 14.14 5.69 -0.10
N GLY A 177 13.92 6.97 0.21
CA GLY A 177 13.42 7.95 -0.74
C GLY A 177 11.97 7.69 -1.19
N ALA A 178 11.19 6.98 -0.36
CA ALA A 178 9.83 6.58 -0.68
C ALA A 178 8.86 7.76 -0.52
N ASP A 179 7.99 7.93 -1.51
CA ASP A 179 6.87 8.88 -1.44
C ASP A 179 5.66 8.19 -0.80
N VAL A 180 5.60 8.26 0.53
CA VAL A 180 4.59 7.55 1.33
C VAL A 180 3.25 8.25 1.26
N TRP A 181 2.21 7.53 0.84
CA TRP A 181 0.83 7.98 0.93
C TRP A 181 0.41 8.10 2.40
N SER A 182 -0.18 9.22 2.77
CA SER A 182 -0.69 9.48 4.12
C SER A 182 -1.74 10.60 4.08
N PRO A 183 -2.49 10.86 5.16
CA PRO A 183 -3.37 12.02 5.23
C PRO A 183 -2.68 13.36 4.92
N ASP A 184 -1.39 13.49 5.30
CA ASP A 184 -0.59 14.68 5.03
C ASP A 184 0.05 14.68 3.62
N ASN A 185 0.11 13.54 2.96
CA ASN A 185 0.64 13.37 1.60
C ASN A 185 -0.31 12.52 0.73
N PRO A 186 -1.43 13.08 0.27
CA PRO A 186 -2.45 12.33 -0.47
C PRO A 186 -2.00 11.90 -1.89
N ASN A 187 -0.88 12.42 -2.36
CA ASN A 187 -0.32 12.08 -3.68
C ASN A 187 0.81 11.03 -3.59
N GLY A 188 1.14 10.55 -2.40
CA GLY A 188 2.13 9.49 -2.23
C GLY A 188 1.71 8.18 -2.89
N GLU A 189 2.69 7.34 -3.22
CA GLU A 189 2.50 6.12 -3.99
C GLU A 189 2.87 4.85 -3.21
N ILE A 190 3.59 4.99 -2.09
CA ILE A 190 4.08 3.87 -1.27
C ILE A 190 3.26 3.75 0.01
N LEU A 191 2.99 2.51 0.42
CA LEU A 191 2.26 2.22 1.64
C LEU A 191 3.22 1.86 2.79
N ALA A 192 3.16 2.65 3.86
CA ALA A 192 3.84 2.37 5.12
C ALA A 192 2.82 1.95 6.17
N MET A 193 2.89 0.72 6.67
CA MET A 193 1.97 0.19 7.66
C MET A 193 2.66 -0.05 8.99
N ILE A 194 2.04 0.37 10.08
CA ILE A 194 2.48 0.12 11.46
C ILE A 194 1.46 -0.80 12.14
N MET A 195 1.95 -1.77 12.93
CA MET A 195 1.06 -2.71 13.64
C MET A 195 1.17 -2.57 15.16
N ILE A 196 0.00 -2.50 15.81
CA ILE A 196 -0.19 -2.57 17.26
C ILE A 196 -0.47 -4.03 17.64
N GLU A 197 0.38 -4.62 18.47
CA GLU A 197 0.35 -6.06 18.73
C GLU A 197 0.59 -6.46 20.20
N ASP A 198 0.84 -5.51 21.09
CA ASP A 198 1.05 -5.75 22.52
C ASP A 198 0.41 -4.65 23.40
N ALA A 199 0.31 -4.92 24.71
CA ALA A 199 -0.31 -4.03 25.68
C ALA A 199 0.41 -2.68 25.81
N GLY A 200 1.74 -2.67 25.66
CA GLY A 200 2.54 -1.45 25.71
C GLY A 200 2.24 -0.53 24.54
N ALA A 201 2.20 -1.10 23.33
CA ALA A 201 1.79 -0.39 22.12
C ALA A 201 0.36 0.14 22.22
N LEU A 202 -0.56 -0.66 22.74
CA LEU A 202 -1.95 -0.26 22.94
C LEU A 202 -2.06 0.92 23.90
N ALA A 203 -1.31 0.90 25.03
CA ALA A 203 -1.30 2.00 25.98
C ALA A 203 -0.75 3.32 25.41
N ALA A 204 0.05 3.25 24.34
CA ALA A 204 0.61 4.41 23.63
C ALA A 204 -0.04 4.66 22.27
N VAL A 205 -1.16 3.99 21.95
CA VAL A 205 -1.75 4.01 20.62
C VAL A 205 -2.15 5.41 20.15
N SER A 206 -2.59 6.27 21.06
CA SER A 206 -2.92 7.66 20.73
C SER A 206 -1.72 8.41 20.14
N GLU A 207 -0.57 8.34 20.81
CA GLU A 207 0.65 9.03 20.41
C GLU A 207 1.32 8.35 19.20
N ILE A 208 1.18 7.02 19.06
CA ILE A 208 1.61 6.30 17.86
C ILE A 208 0.78 6.74 16.66
N ALA A 209 -0.55 6.83 16.81
CA ALA A 209 -1.45 7.30 15.76
C ALA A 209 -1.15 8.74 15.31
N ASP A 210 -0.74 9.61 16.25
CA ASP A 210 -0.36 11.00 15.96
C ASP A 210 1.01 11.16 15.24
N THR A 211 1.76 10.06 15.04
CA THR A 211 3.01 10.10 14.28
C THR A 211 2.71 10.31 12.80
N PRO A 212 3.18 11.39 12.15
CA PRO A 212 2.92 11.62 10.73
C PRO A 212 3.78 10.74 9.82
N GLY A 213 3.35 10.55 8.56
CA GLY A 213 4.18 9.98 7.49
C GLY A 213 4.07 8.47 7.35
N TYR A 214 3.00 7.86 7.82
CA TYR A 214 2.65 6.47 7.48
C TYR A 214 1.20 6.37 6.99
N SER A 215 0.85 5.24 6.36
CA SER A 215 -0.37 5.08 5.58
C SER A 215 -1.48 4.35 6.32
N VAL A 216 -1.15 3.36 7.16
CA VAL A 216 -2.11 2.41 7.73
C VAL A 216 -1.72 2.06 9.15
N LEU A 217 -2.67 2.15 10.07
CA LEU A 217 -2.53 1.61 11.42
C LEU A 217 -3.27 0.27 11.50
N ALA A 218 -2.53 -0.81 11.71
CA ALA A 218 -3.10 -2.15 11.75
C ALA A 218 -3.11 -2.72 13.16
N CYS A 219 -4.06 -3.62 13.44
CA CYS A 219 -4.09 -4.38 14.68
C CYS A 219 -3.76 -5.85 14.42
N GLY A 220 -2.72 -6.35 15.08
CA GLY A 220 -2.42 -7.78 15.11
C GLY A 220 -3.19 -8.49 16.22
N ILE A 221 -4.51 -8.60 16.07
CA ILE A 221 -5.44 -9.09 17.11
C ILE A 221 -5.01 -10.40 17.76
N GLY A 222 -4.38 -11.32 17.01
CA GLY A 222 -3.91 -12.59 17.56
C GLY A 222 -2.77 -12.42 18.57
N SER A 223 -1.81 -11.53 18.28
CA SER A 223 -0.70 -11.19 19.17
C SER A 223 -1.21 -10.35 20.35
N LEU A 224 -2.02 -9.36 20.09
CA LEU A 224 -2.62 -8.48 21.11
C LEU A 224 -3.45 -9.27 22.10
N SER A 225 -4.32 -10.19 21.65
CA SER A 225 -5.13 -11.06 22.53
C SER A 225 -4.27 -11.96 23.41
N ARG A 226 -3.14 -12.44 22.87
CA ARG A 226 -2.21 -13.28 23.64
C ARG A 226 -1.52 -12.47 24.73
N ASP A 227 -1.09 -11.26 24.41
CA ASP A 227 -0.39 -10.37 25.35
C ASP A 227 -1.34 -9.85 26.44
N LEU A 228 -2.57 -9.48 26.07
CA LEU A 228 -3.61 -9.05 27.02
C LEU A 228 -4.29 -10.21 27.80
N GLY A 229 -3.96 -11.46 27.46
CA GLY A 229 -4.41 -12.66 28.19
C GLY A 229 -5.79 -13.17 27.83
N SER A 230 -6.55 -12.52 26.94
CA SER A 230 -7.83 -13.03 26.45
C SER A 230 -8.23 -12.49 25.08
N ARG A 231 -9.08 -13.23 24.37
CA ARG A 231 -9.65 -12.77 23.09
C ARG A 231 -10.54 -11.54 23.28
N GLU A 232 -11.32 -11.49 24.37
CA GLU A 232 -12.20 -10.36 24.69
C GLU A 232 -11.39 -9.07 24.88
N ALA A 233 -10.30 -9.13 25.65
CA ALA A 233 -9.40 -7.98 25.82
C ALA A 233 -8.75 -7.57 24.50
N GLY A 234 -8.36 -8.54 23.66
CA GLY A 234 -7.84 -8.26 22.32
C GLY A 234 -8.85 -7.58 21.41
N GLU A 235 -10.12 -8.00 21.45
CA GLU A 235 -11.19 -7.33 20.69
C GLU A 235 -11.40 -5.88 21.18
N ALA A 236 -11.45 -5.65 22.48
CA ALA A 236 -11.58 -4.31 23.04
C ALA A 236 -10.39 -3.42 22.62
N GLY A 237 -9.16 -3.93 22.71
CA GLY A 237 -7.96 -3.22 22.24
C GLY A 237 -7.98 -2.94 20.73
N THR A 238 -8.51 -3.85 19.93
CA THR A 238 -8.68 -3.66 18.50
C THR A 238 -9.62 -2.51 18.18
N GLN A 239 -10.73 -2.36 18.91
CA GLN A 239 -11.65 -1.24 18.77
C GLN A 239 -10.99 0.09 19.18
N GLU A 240 -10.12 0.09 20.18
CA GLU A 240 -9.35 1.27 20.56
C GLU A 240 -8.37 1.68 19.44
N VAL A 241 -7.65 0.72 18.85
CA VAL A 241 -6.77 0.99 17.69
C VAL A 241 -7.56 1.55 16.51
N LEU A 242 -8.74 0.98 16.20
CA LEU A 242 -9.63 1.47 15.15
C LEU A 242 -10.04 2.93 15.40
N ALA A 243 -10.53 3.24 16.61
CA ALA A 243 -10.96 4.59 16.96
C ALA A 243 -9.84 5.63 16.81
N HIS A 244 -8.59 5.26 17.16
CA HIS A 244 -7.45 6.16 16.98
C HIS A 244 -7.04 6.32 15.53
N SER A 245 -7.11 5.28 14.70
CA SER A 245 -6.84 5.40 13.26
C SER A 245 -7.88 6.29 12.56
N GLU A 246 -9.15 6.13 12.88
CA GLU A 246 -10.23 6.98 12.37
C GLU A 246 -10.04 8.45 12.78
N ARG A 247 -9.67 8.71 14.02
CA ARG A 247 -9.42 10.06 14.55
C ARG A 247 -8.37 10.82 13.74
N VAL A 248 -7.35 10.11 13.23
CA VAL A 248 -6.27 10.73 12.45
C VAL A 248 -6.43 10.53 10.94
N GLY A 249 -7.55 9.95 10.51
CA GLY A 249 -7.86 9.76 9.08
C GLY A 249 -7.06 8.65 8.39
N LEU A 250 -6.52 7.69 9.16
CA LEU A 250 -5.80 6.53 8.62
C LEU A 250 -6.76 5.36 8.41
N PRO A 251 -6.66 4.60 7.32
CA PRO A 251 -7.28 3.29 7.23
C PRO A 251 -6.73 2.35 8.30
N ASN A 252 -7.58 1.44 8.75
CA ASN A 252 -7.20 0.38 9.68
C ASN A 252 -7.30 -0.99 9.00
N MET A 253 -6.39 -1.91 9.34
CA MET A 253 -6.41 -3.28 8.82
C MET A 253 -6.52 -4.29 9.94
N ILE A 254 -7.34 -5.34 9.70
CA ILE A 254 -7.52 -6.47 10.60
C ILE A 254 -7.61 -7.79 9.82
N THR A 255 -7.32 -8.90 10.48
CA THR A 255 -7.62 -10.23 9.93
C THR A 255 -9.09 -10.56 10.09
N ALA A 256 -9.68 -11.15 9.03
CA ALA A 256 -11.08 -11.58 9.02
C ALA A 256 -11.25 -12.95 8.36
N ASN A 257 -12.43 -13.51 8.50
CA ASN A 257 -12.86 -14.78 7.91
C ASN A 257 -14.35 -14.73 7.55
N ALA A 258 -14.90 -15.80 6.97
CA ALA A 258 -16.29 -15.85 6.53
C ALA A 258 -17.34 -15.67 7.65
N GLN A 259 -16.96 -15.88 8.92
CA GLN A 259 -17.86 -15.74 10.07
C GLN A 259 -17.90 -14.32 10.65
N ASP A 260 -16.84 -13.51 10.43
CA ASP A 260 -16.72 -12.19 11.06
C ASP A 260 -16.47 -11.04 10.08
N VAL A 261 -16.29 -11.28 8.78
CA VAL A 261 -15.99 -10.24 7.78
C VAL A 261 -17.07 -9.15 7.73
N GLU A 262 -18.35 -9.50 7.79
CA GLU A 262 -19.44 -8.52 7.79
C GLU A 262 -19.40 -7.65 9.05
N GLN A 263 -19.17 -8.26 10.22
CA GLN A 263 -18.98 -7.52 11.47
C GLN A 263 -17.81 -6.55 11.38
N ARG A 264 -16.65 -6.96 10.85
CA ARG A 264 -15.47 -6.07 10.68
C ARG A 264 -15.77 -4.90 9.77
N LEU A 265 -16.57 -5.10 8.73
CA LEU A 265 -17.02 -4.03 7.84
C LEU A 265 -17.97 -3.06 8.54
N GLU A 266 -18.92 -3.57 9.33
CA GLU A 266 -19.83 -2.76 10.16
C GLU A 266 -19.09 -1.94 11.22
N GLU A 267 -18.00 -2.48 11.76
CA GLU A 267 -17.11 -1.81 12.70
C GLU A 267 -16.30 -0.67 12.07
N GLY A 268 -16.14 -0.65 10.72
CA GLY A 268 -15.43 0.42 10.01
C GLY A 268 -14.03 0.07 9.49
N PHE A 269 -13.60 -1.20 9.57
CA PHE A 269 -12.31 -1.62 9.03
C PHE A 269 -12.28 -1.50 7.52
N LEU A 270 -11.21 -0.87 6.99
CA LEU A 270 -11.00 -0.67 5.55
C LEU A 270 -10.02 -1.68 4.94
N GLY A 271 -9.22 -2.38 5.74
CA GLY A 271 -8.32 -3.43 5.27
C GLY A 271 -8.72 -4.78 5.88
N LEU A 272 -9.27 -5.70 5.08
CA LEU A 272 -9.68 -7.03 5.51
C LEU A 272 -8.70 -8.08 4.98
N LEU A 273 -7.94 -8.72 5.87
CA LEU A 273 -6.91 -9.69 5.52
C LEU A 273 -7.36 -11.12 5.86
N MET A 274 -7.51 -11.96 4.84
CA MET A 274 -7.99 -13.34 4.95
C MET A 274 -6.85 -14.34 4.88
N SER A 275 -7.11 -15.55 5.36
CA SER A 275 -6.16 -16.65 5.31
C SER A 275 -6.81 -18.00 5.04
N GLY A 276 -6.04 -18.93 4.47
CA GLY A 276 -6.43 -20.32 4.27
C GLY A 276 -7.49 -20.54 3.19
N LEU A 277 -8.04 -21.75 3.15
CA LEU A 277 -8.92 -22.23 2.08
C LEU A 277 -10.27 -21.49 1.99
N GLY A 278 -10.70 -20.81 3.08
CA GLY A 278 -11.95 -20.05 3.11
C GLY A 278 -11.79 -18.57 2.72
N ALA A 279 -10.61 -18.13 2.29
CA ALA A 279 -10.34 -16.72 2.00
C ALA A 279 -11.25 -16.17 0.89
N ASP A 280 -11.37 -16.86 -0.23
CA ASP A 280 -12.19 -16.43 -1.35
C ASP A 280 -13.68 -16.31 -0.97
N GLU A 281 -14.20 -17.22 -0.15
CA GLU A 281 -15.57 -17.14 0.34
C GLU A 281 -15.76 -15.92 1.24
N ALA A 282 -14.86 -15.70 2.19
CA ALA A 282 -14.89 -14.53 3.07
C ALA A 282 -14.85 -13.21 2.25
N ILE A 283 -14.00 -13.15 1.23
CA ILE A 283 -13.91 -11.97 0.36
C ILE A 283 -15.20 -11.77 -0.44
N ARG A 284 -15.82 -12.83 -0.99
CA ARG A 284 -17.11 -12.70 -1.70
C ARG A 284 -18.20 -12.18 -0.79
N ILE A 285 -18.29 -12.70 0.45
CA ILE A 285 -19.22 -12.20 1.46
C ILE A 285 -18.96 -10.71 1.73
N GLY A 286 -17.72 -10.35 2.03
CA GLY A 286 -17.34 -8.95 2.31
C GLY A 286 -17.62 -8.02 1.14
N ARG A 287 -17.24 -8.40 -0.09
CA ARG A 287 -17.52 -7.59 -1.29
C ARG A 287 -19.02 -7.41 -1.51
N PHE A 288 -19.80 -8.46 -1.35
CA PHE A 288 -21.27 -8.38 -1.45
C PHE A 288 -21.86 -7.42 -0.42
N ALA A 289 -21.39 -7.49 0.84
CA ALA A 289 -21.86 -6.62 1.90
C ALA A 289 -21.62 -5.12 1.62
N VAL A 290 -20.55 -4.77 0.86
CA VAL A 290 -20.24 -3.38 0.51
C VAL A 290 -20.59 -3.02 -0.95
N GLY A 291 -21.33 -3.87 -1.64
CA GLY A 291 -21.80 -3.59 -3.01
C GLY A 291 -20.72 -3.64 -4.09
N ARG A 292 -19.68 -4.48 -3.90
CA ARG A 292 -18.56 -4.65 -4.84
C ARG A 292 -18.53 -6.01 -5.50
#